data_ce8c75f38b4def8ff13be096ce1e4a53
#
_entry.id   ce8c75f38b4def8ff13be096ce1e4a53
#
_cell.length_a   1.000
_cell.length_b   1.000
_cell.length_c   1.000
_cell.angle_alpha   90.00
_cell.angle_beta   90.00
_cell.angle_gamma   90.00
#
_symmetry.space_group_name_H-M   'P 1'
#
loop_
_entity.id
_entity.type
_entity.pdbx_description
1 polymer ?
#
loop_
_entity_poly.entity_id
_entity_poly.type
_entity_poly.pdbx_seq_one_letter_code
_entity_poly.pdbx_strand_id
1 'polypeptide(L)'
;MNLNEILYSKYGKDGSLCTNEEIYAALLCEVNRLAAEKKSPESKKKLYYVSAEFLIGKLLSNNLINLGLYDDVKNQLAEMGKNICEIEEIENEPSLGNGGLGRLAACFLDSAANLSLALDGYGIR
;
A
#
# COMPACT_ATOMS: atom_id res chain seq x y z
N MET A 1 -13.82 -7.79 -2.96
CA MET A 1 -12.70 -8.76 -2.72
C MET A 1 -13.14 -9.70 -1.60
N ASN A 2 -12.95 -11.02 -1.71
CA ASN A 2 -13.26 -11.94 -0.61
C ASN A 2 -11.96 -12.30 0.13
N LEU A 3 -11.72 -11.65 1.25
CA LEU A 3 -10.48 -11.82 2.02
C LEU A 3 -10.37 -13.22 2.64
N ASN A 4 -11.48 -13.79 3.13
CA ASN A 4 -11.46 -15.12 3.74
C ASN A 4 -11.10 -16.22 2.72
N GLU A 5 -11.60 -16.14 1.49
CA GLU A 5 -11.21 -17.05 0.41
C GLU A 5 -9.72 -16.96 0.07
N ILE A 6 -9.17 -15.74 0.03
CA ILE A 6 -7.75 -15.51 -0.21
C ILE A 6 -6.91 -16.15 0.89
N LEU A 7 -7.28 -15.94 2.15
CA LEU A 7 -6.59 -16.51 3.31
C LEU A 7 -6.69 -18.04 3.32
N TYR A 8 -7.87 -18.58 3.04
CA TYR A 8 -8.06 -20.02 2.95
C TYR A 8 -7.23 -20.65 1.83
N SER A 9 -7.22 -20.04 0.66
CA SER A 9 -6.40 -20.50 -0.48
C SER A 9 -4.90 -20.48 -0.17
N LYS A 10 -4.43 -19.47 0.59
CA LYS A 10 -3.01 -19.28 0.86
C LYS A 10 -2.50 -20.10 2.06
N TYR A 11 -3.32 -20.24 3.08
CA TYR A 11 -2.91 -20.85 4.36
C TYR A 11 -3.71 -22.10 4.76
N GLY A 12 -4.77 -22.45 4.03
CA GLY A 12 -5.58 -23.65 4.29
C GLY A 12 -6.43 -23.56 5.55
N LYS A 13 -6.67 -22.36 6.09
CA LYS A 13 -7.44 -22.14 7.33
C LYS A 13 -8.33 -20.91 7.22
N ASP A 14 -9.37 -20.88 8.03
CA ASP A 14 -10.28 -19.73 8.13
C ASP A 14 -9.53 -18.47 8.60
N GLY A 15 -9.93 -17.29 8.09
CA GLY A 15 -9.28 -16.03 8.41
C GLY A 15 -9.30 -15.67 9.90
N SER A 16 -10.31 -16.14 10.66
CA SER A 16 -10.35 -15.96 12.12
C SER A 16 -9.19 -16.67 12.83
N LEU A 17 -8.68 -17.76 12.23
CA LEU A 17 -7.55 -18.55 12.73
C LEU A 17 -6.19 -18.07 12.20
N CYS A 18 -6.17 -17.14 11.25
CA CYS A 18 -4.93 -16.56 10.74
C CYS A 18 -4.33 -15.58 11.74
N THR A 19 -2.99 -15.50 11.77
CA THR A 19 -2.32 -14.46 12.53
C THR A 19 -2.43 -13.10 11.82
N ASN A 20 -2.20 -12.00 12.53
CA ASN A 20 -2.24 -10.68 11.93
C ASN A 20 -1.15 -10.51 10.85
N GLU A 21 0.03 -11.15 11.03
CA GLU A 21 1.12 -11.17 10.05
C GLU A 21 0.74 -11.91 8.76
N GLU A 22 0.04 -13.05 8.88
CA GLU A 22 -0.47 -13.79 7.73
C GLU A 22 -1.51 -12.99 6.95
N ILE A 23 -2.40 -12.30 7.67
CA ILE A 23 -3.40 -11.41 7.06
C ILE A 23 -2.72 -10.23 6.36
N TYR A 24 -1.76 -9.58 7.03
CA TYR A 24 -0.97 -8.50 6.43
C TYR A 24 -0.27 -8.95 5.15
N ALA A 25 0.42 -10.09 5.17
CA ALA A 25 1.12 -10.62 4.01
C ALA A 25 0.18 -11.00 2.85
N ALA A 26 -1.04 -11.47 3.15
CA ALA A 26 -2.06 -11.74 2.15
C ALA A 26 -2.60 -10.44 1.53
N LEU A 27 -2.94 -9.45 2.35
CA LEU A 27 -3.40 -8.13 1.90
C LEU A 27 -2.35 -7.43 1.05
N LEU A 28 -1.08 -7.43 1.47
CA LEU A 28 0.01 -6.82 0.73
C LEU A 28 0.17 -7.45 -0.66
N CYS A 29 0.09 -8.79 -0.74
CA CYS A 29 0.16 -9.52 -2.01
C CYS A 29 -0.99 -9.13 -2.95
N GLU A 30 -2.21 -9.06 -2.43
CA GLU A 30 -3.40 -8.73 -3.22
C GLU A 30 -3.42 -7.26 -3.64
N VAL A 31 -3.05 -6.34 -2.76
CA VAL A 31 -2.92 -4.91 -3.08
C VAL A 31 -1.88 -4.71 -4.19
N ASN A 32 -0.73 -5.38 -4.11
CA ASN A 32 0.30 -5.30 -5.15
C ASN A 32 -0.20 -5.85 -6.49
N ARG A 33 -0.95 -6.96 -6.48
CA ARG A 33 -1.56 -7.52 -7.69
C ARG A 33 -2.53 -6.54 -8.34
N LEU A 34 -3.44 -5.96 -7.56
CA LEU A 34 -4.42 -5.00 -8.04
C LEU A 34 -3.78 -3.68 -8.49
N ALA A 35 -2.75 -3.22 -7.79
CA ALA A 35 -2.01 -2.02 -8.19
C ALA A 35 -1.27 -2.22 -9.52
N ALA A 36 -0.72 -3.42 -9.76
CA ALA A 36 -0.05 -3.75 -11.02
C ALA A 36 -1.00 -3.76 -12.24
N GLU A 37 -2.30 -3.95 -12.02
CA GLU A 37 -3.32 -3.85 -13.08
C GLU A 37 -3.63 -2.39 -13.47
N LYS A 38 -3.27 -1.42 -12.63
CA LYS A 38 -3.44 0.01 -12.94
C LYS A 38 -2.39 0.47 -13.94
N LYS A 39 -2.84 1.12 -14.99
CA LYS A 39 -1.92 1.70 -15.98
C LYS A 39 -1.28 2.97 -15.42
N SER A 40 0.04 3.06 -15.55
CA SER A 40 0.73 4.32 -15.31
C SER A 40 0.33 5.37 -16.34
N PRO A 41 0.29 6.66 -15.99
CA PRO A 41 0.01 7.72 -16.94
C PRO A 41 1.04 7.70 -18.08
N GLU A 42 0.56 7.70 -19.32
CA GLU A 42 1.41 7.83 -20.50
C GLU A 42 1.57 9.31 -20.88
N SER A 43 2.79 9.75 -21.07
CA SER A 43 3.09 11.12 -21.49
C SER A 43 4.29 11.16 -22.44
N LYS A 44 4.30 12.12 -23.36
CA LYS A 44 5.44 12.39 -24.23
C LYS A 44 6.70 12.83 -23.45
N LYS A 45 6.51 13.37 -22.25
CA LYS A 45 7.59 13.76 -21.33
C LYS A 45 7.39 13.01 -20.02
N LYS A 46 8.48 12.43 -19.51
CA LYS A 46 8.53 11.78 -18.21
C LYS A 46 9.44 12.55 -17.28
N LEU A 47 9.00 12.77 -16.05
CA LEU A 47 9.76 13.42 -15.01
C LEU A 47 10.46 12.35 -14.16
N TYR A 48 11.70 12.61 -13.78
CA TYR A 48 12.48 11.79 -12.86
C TYR A 48 12.86 12.64 -11.66
N TYR A 49 12.30 12.26 -10.50
CA TYR A 49 12.60 12.95 -9.24
C TYR A 49 13.66 12.15 -8.48
N VAL A 50 14.87 12.70 -8.44
CA VAL A 50 16.01 12.07 -7.73
C VAL A 50 16.17 12.72 -6.38
N SER A 51 16.12 11.96 -5.30
CA SER A 51 16.31 12.44 -3.93
C SER A 51 17.07 11.44 -3.08
N ALA A 52 17.87 11.93 -2.14
CA ALA A 52 18.49 11.11 -1.10
C ALA A 52 17.48 10.66 -0.04
N GLU A 53 16.33 11.29 0.06
CA GLU A 53 15.31 11.01 1.05
C GLU A 53 13.92 10.91 0.41
N PHE A 54 13.10 9.95 0.89
CA PHE A 54 11.68 9.81 0.58
C PHE A 54 10.96 9.35 1.85
N LEU A 55 10.24 10.26 2.52
CA LEU A 55 9.48 9.97 3.74
C LEU A 55 8.02 9.70 3.36
N ILE A 56 7.74 8.50 2.85
CA ILE A 56 6.46 8.15 2.25
C ILE A 56 5.40 7.73 3.28
N GLY A 57 5.84 7.16 4.41
CA GLY A 57 4.94 6.58 5.42
C GLY A 57 4.48 5.16 5.06
N LYS A 58 3.55 4.64 5.87
CA LYS A 58 2.91 3.34 5.65
C LYS A 58 1.98 3.40 4.44
N LEU A 59 1.97 2.35 3.63
CA LEU A 59 1.30 2.35 2.32
C LEU A 59 0.07 1.46 2.25
N LEU A 60 -0.09 0.47 3.16
CA LEU A 60 -1.19 -0.49 3.08
C LEU A 60 -2.55 0.20 3.04
N SER A 61 -2.85 1.03 4.05
CA SER A 61 -4.13 1.74 4.15
C SER A 61 -4.33 2.74 3.03
N ASN A 62 -3.27 3.48 2.69
CA ASN A 62 -3.32 4.43 1.58
C ASN A 62 -3.68 3.72 0.25
N ASN A 63 -3.07 2.57 -0.01
CA ASN A 63 -3.36 1.80 -1.20
C ASN A 63 -4.78 1.19 -1.18
N LEU A 64 -5.24 0.69 -0.03
CA LEU A 64 -6.61 0.20 0.12
C LEU A 64 -7.65 1.30 -0.12
N ILE A 65 -7.40 2.52 0.38
CA ILE A 65 -8.26 3.68 0.14
C ILE A 65 -8.29 4.04 -1.35
N ASN A 66 -7.12 4.13 -1.99
CA ASN A 66 -7.00 4.47 -3.41
C ASN A 66 -7.61 3.39 -4.34
N LEU A 67 -7.67 2.15 -3.90
CA LEU A 67 -8.35 1.06 -4.60
C LEU A 67 -9.86 1.00 -4.28
N GLY A 68 -10.35 1.78 -3.32
CA GLY A 68 -11.74 1.76 -2.86
C GLY A 68 -12.10 0.49 -2.08
N LEU A 69 -11.11 -0.15 -1.45
CA LEU A 69 -11.27 -1.45 -0.75
C LEU A 69 -11.18 -1.33 0.78
N TYR A 70 -10.84 -0.16 1.31
CA TYR A 70 -10.55 0.00 2.74
C TYR A 70 -11.72 -0.42 3.63
N ASP A 71 -12.92 0.11 3.37
CA ASP A 71 -14.10 -0.19 4.19
C ASP A 71 -14.55 -1.65 4.05
N ASP A 72 -14.46 -2.22 2.83
CA ASP A 72 -14.77 -3.62 2.58
C ASP A 72 -13.83 -4.55 3.37
N VAL A 73 -12.52 -4.31 3.29
CA VAL A 73 -11.51 -5.07 4.05
C VAL A 73 -11.71 -4.92 5.55
N LYS A 74 -11.94 -3.70 6.03
CA LYS A 74 -12.20 -3.42 7.45
C LYS A 74 -13.40 -4.21 7.99
N ASN A 75 -14.50 -4.25 7.23
CA ASN A 75 -15.70 -4.97 7.61
C ASN A 75 -15.46 -6.50 7.62
N GLN A 76 -14.82 -7.04 6.60
CA GLN A 76 -14.47 -8.48 6.55
C GLN A 76 -13.54 -8.87 7.70
N LEU A 77 -12.56 -8.04 8.05
CA LEU A 77 -11.70 -8.26 9.21
C LEU A 77 -12.49 -8.26 10.52
N ALA A 78 -13.41 -7.32 10.70
CA ALA A 78 -14.28 -7.27 11.88
C ALA A 78 -15.15 -8.52 12.02
N GLU A 79 -15.69 -9.05 10.91
CA GLU A 79 -16.44 -10.31 10.88
C GLU A 79 -15.58 -11.52 11.32
N MET A 80 -14.29 -11.50 11.01
CA MET A 80 -13.31 -12.51 11.45
C MET A 80 -12.75 -12.26 12.85
N GLY A 81 -13.25 -11.23 13.58
CA GLY A 81 -12.77 -10.86 14.91
C GLY A 81 -11.38 -10.21 14.89
N LYS A 82 -10.97 -9.61 13.79
CA LYS A 82 -9.69 -8.92 13.60
C LYS A 82 -9.87 -7.42 13.50
N ASN A 83 -8.80 -6.67 13.84
CA ASN A 83 -8.79 -5.21 13.76
C ASN A 83 -7.80 -4.75 12.70
N ILE A 84 -8.27 -3.96 11.72
CA ILE A 84 -7.42 -3.44 10.65
C ILE A 84 -6.26 -2.61 11.21
N CYS A 85 -6.46 -1.83 12.28
CA CYS A 85 -5.40 -1.01 12.86
C CYS A 85 -4.24 -1.85 13.42
N GLU A 86 -4.53 -3.02 14.00
CA GLU A 86 -3.48 -3.94 14.47
C GLU A 86 -2.67 -4.54 13.32
N ILE A 87 -3.33 -4.77 12.17
CA ILE A 87 -2.67 -5.28 10.96
C ILE A 87 -1.80 -4.18 10.32
N GLU A 88 -2.28 -2.93 10.31
CA GLU A 88 -1.51 -1.78 9.84
C GLU A 88 -0.24 -1.53 10.66
N GLU A 89 -0.26 -1.83 11.96
CA GLU A 89 0.92 -1.67 12.82
C GLU A 89 2.08 -2.64 12.48
N ILE A 90 1.78 -3.76 11.81
CA ILE A 90 2.80 -4.72 11.36
C ILE A 90 3.66 -4.15 10.23
N GLU A 91 3.12 -3.21 9.44
CA GLU A 91 3.85 -2.63 8.32
C GLU A 91 5.07 -1.85 8.80
N ASN A 92 6.25 -2.28 8.32
CA ASN A 92 7.45 -1.48 8.46
C ASN A 92 7.39 -0.30 7.49
N GLU A 93 7.50 0.91 8.01
CA GLU A 93 7.45 2.13 7.20
C GLU A 93 8.58 2.13 6.15
N PRO A 94 8.28 2.17 4.85
CA PRO A 94 9.29 2.13 3.80
C PRO A 94 9.90 3.52 3.56
N SER A 95 10.29 4.21 4.62
CA SER A 95 10.84 5.56 4.57
C SER A 95 12.35 5.55 4.39
N LEU A 96 12.84 6.42 3.54
CA LEU A 96 14.26 6.72 3.33
C LEU A 96 14.54 8.13 3.84
N GLY A 97 15.35 8.25 4.92
CA GLY A 97 15.60 9.53 5.57
C GLY A 97 14.51 9.94 6.57
N ASN A 98 14.65 11.12 7.16
CA ASN A 98 13.81 11.56 8.28
C ASN A 98 13.52 13.07 8.30
N GLY A 99 13.86 13.80 7.28
CA GLY A 99 13.77 15.26 7.26
C GLY A 99 12.72 15.85 6.32
N GLY A 100 12.68 17.17 6.28
CA GLY A 100 11.79 17.94 5.41
C GLY A 100 12.01 17.67 3.93
N LEU A 101 13.24 17.32 3.53
CA LEU A 101 13.57 16.93 2.15
C LEU A 101 12.82 15.66 1.73
N GLY A 102 12.81 14.64 2.60
CA GLY A 102 12.08 13.40 2.35
C GLY A 102 10.57 13.60 2.31
N ARG A 103 10.03 14.43 3.18
CA ARG A 103 8.60 14.77 3.16
C ARG A 103 8.22 15.55 1.91
N LEU A 104 9.05 16.49 1.47
CA LEU A 104 8.83 17.24 0.22
C LEU A 104 8.79 16.28 -0.99
N ALA A 105 9.73 15.35 -1.07
CA ALA A 105 9.76 14.33 -2.12
C ALA A 105 8.47 13.48 -2.14
N ALA A 106 7.99 13.05 -0.97
CA ALA A 106 6.73 12.31 -0.85
C ALA A 106 5.53 13.15 -1.33
N CYS A 107 5.46 14.42 -0.96
CA CYS A 107 4.38 15.32 -1.41
C CYS A 107 4.40 15.54 -2.93
N PHE A 108 5.58 15.63 -3.56
CA PHE A 108 5.66 15.74 -5.01
C PHE A 108 5.21 14.47 -5.73
N LEU A 109 5.56 13.28 -5.21
CA LEU A 109 5.08 12.01 -5.77
C LEU A 109 3.55 11.91 -5.68
N ASP A 110 2.99 12.23 -4.52
CA ASP A 110 1.54 12.22 -4.28
C ASP A 110 0.81 13.21 -5.19
N SER A 111 1.30 14.44 -5.28
CA SER A 111 0.74 15.47 -6.18
C SER A 111 0.81 15.06 -7.64
N ALA A 112 1.91 14.47 -8.07
CA ALA A 112 2.06 13.98 -9.44
C ALA A 112 1.08 12.85 -9.75
N ALA A 113 0.88 11.92 -8.81
CA ALA A 113 -0.10 10.85 -8.93
C ALA A 113 -1.53 11.41 -9.05
N ASN A 114 -1.92 12.34 -8.19
CA ASN A 114 -3.23 13.00 -8.22
C ASN A 114 -3.49 13.76 -9.53
N LEU A 115 -2.45 14.37 -10.10
CA LEU A 115 -2.53 15.09 -11.38
C LEU A 115 -2.32 14.18 -12.60
N SER A 116 -2.17 12.87 -12.40
CA SER A 116 -1.88 11.90 -13.46
C SER A 116 -0.65 12.27 -14.30
N LEU A 117 0.39 12.80 -13.66
CA LEU A 117 1.65 13.12 -14.31
C LEU A 117 2.56 11.88 -14.34
N ALA A 118 3.27 11.69 -15.47
CA ALA A 118 4.27 10.64 -15.59
C ALA A 118 5.54 11.03 -14.83
N LEU A 119 5.64 10.67 -13.54
CA LEU A 119 6.76 10.96 -12.66
C LEU A 119 7.23 9.69 -11.95
N ASP A 120 8.54 9.42 -12.00
CA ASP A 120 9.18 8.36 -11.22
C ASP A 120 10.12 8.95 -10.18
N GLY A 121 10.07 8.43 -8.95
CA GLY A 121 11.00 8.76 -7.87
C GLY A 121 12.19 7.79 -7.85
N TYR A 122 13.40 8.32 -7.71
CA TYR A 122 14.63 7.55 -7.58
C TYR A 122 15.35 7.93 -6.28
N GLY A 123 15.44 6.98 -5.36
CA GLY A 123 16.19 7.10 -4.12
C GLY A 123 17.51 6.32 -4.16
N ILE A 124 18.38 6.62 -3.23
CA ILE A 124 19.62 5.86 -2.99
C ILE A 124 19.29 4.76 -1.96
N ARG A 125 19.64 3.56 -2.28
CA ARG A 125 19.47 2.40 -1.39
C ARG A 125 20.80 1.97 -0.82
#